data_d9a2ecf13e4b10fefcbb9f47d4cd2beb
#
_entry.id   d9a2ecf13e4b10fefcbb9f47d4cd2beb
#
_cell.length_a   1.000
_cell.length_b   1.000
_cell.length_c   1.000
_cell.angle_alpha   90.00
_cell.angle_beta   90.00
_cell.angle_gamma   90.00
#
_symmetry.space_group_name_H-M   'P 1'
#
loop_
_entity.id
_entity.type
_entity.pdbx_description
1 polymer ?
#
loop_
_entity_poly.entity_id
_entity_poly.type
_entity_poly.pdbx_seq_one_letter_code
_entity_poly.pdbx_strand_id
1 'polypeptide(L)'
;MLSSRLPKDLSPSPFFAELERTKAAVLAECAVADGRVGNAGRLPFIDMTVSSPLRVGLPVDLDAAVEDARKDFGCWNPDAAGWKSAREAVVEYYRERGGNFTAGQIILTASTSEAYSVLFKTFCDPGDVILTPMPGYPLLDTLAQLEHLECAPYFLSLKRENKKKIPACAGMTSGVDFRFILDTDSLLAAPEKAKILLLVSPHNPTGHCISREEWNAAVRFCEENDMILVVDEVFGDYGFSPEVRRSWEYVFGGKRDSRLRGNDCGRESLWDAGGGDFINLPEDGPKCPIFWLNGLSKAVGSPQLKLGWMAFYAPRERFEEIRAALEFVEDAYLSVSAPAQALGTALLKHSAAYESRVKGRLLQNWQTLREAFPSKYCPEVLGGWYAVVRLGEDDEELTLRLLKEKHVLVQPGFFFDFDEDGWVVISLLQEPALFKDAVARMRSLADS
;
A
#
# COMPACT_ATOMS: atom_id res chain seq x y z
N MET A 1 27.86 -20.00 -12.08
CA MET A 1 27.70 -19.59 -10.65
C MET A 1 26.62 -18.50 -10.58
N LEU A 2 25.68 -18.63 -9.66
CA LEU A 2 24.66 -17.62 -9.43
C LEU A 2 25.24 -16.44 -8.64
N SER A 3 24.62 -15.27 -8.76
CA SER A 3 25.01 -14.06 -8.02
C SER A 3 24.83 -14.27 -6.51
N SER A 4 25.73 -13.66 -5.71
CA SER A 4 25.60 -13.61 -4.23
C SER A 4 24.41 -12.81 -3.73
N ARG A 5 23.74 -12.07 -4.61
CA ARG A 5 22.47 -11.35 -4.32
C ARG A 5 21.30 -12.30 -4.10
N LEU A 6 21.37 -13.50 -4.65
CA LEU A 6 20.29 -14.47 -4.53
C LEU A 6 20.43 -15.27 -3.22
N PRO A 7 19.31 -15.65 -2.60
CA PRO A 7 19.33 -16.60 -1.50
C PRO A 7 20.07 -17.88 -1.90
N LYS A 8 20.80 -18.47 -0.95
CA LYS A 8 21.52 -19.74 -1.18
C LYS A 8 20.57 -20.90 -1.46
N ASP A 9 19.41 -20.89 -0.86
CA ASP A 9 18.31 -21.83 -1.07
C ASP A 9 17.10 -21.09 -1.62
N LEU A 10 16.64 -21.50 -2.78
CA LEU A 10 15.43 -20.98 -3.45
C LEU A 10 14.25 -21.96 -3.32
N SER A 11 14.42 -23.04 -2.58
CA SER A 11 13.34 -24.02 -2.34
C SER A 11 12.24 -23.38 -1.48
N PRO A 12 10.96 -23.72 -1.72
CA PRO A 12 9.90 -23.36 -0.81
C PRO A 12 10.20 -23.89 0.60
N SER A 13 9.91 -23.09 1.64
CA SER A 13 10.04 -23.59 3.01
C SER A 13 9.15 -24.82 3.23
N PRO A 14 9.48 -25.70 4.20
CA PRO A 14 8.65 -26.86 4.54
C PRO A 14 7.19 -26.48 4.82
N PHE A 15 6.95 -25.36 5.49
CA PHE A 15 5.62 -24.83 5.74
C PHE A 15 4.86 -24.51 4.46
N PHE A 16 5.46 -23.81 3.50
CA PHE A 16 4.81 -23.50 2.21
C PHE A 16 4.47 -24.75 1.42
N ALA A 17 5.37 -25.74 1.42
CA ALA A 17 5.11 -27.00 0.76
C ALA A 17 3.92 -27.74 1.40
N GLU A 18 3.77 -27.69 2.73
CA GLU A 18 2.64 -28.28 3.45
C GLU A 18 1.35 -27.49 3.21
N LEU A 19 1.42 -26.13 3.24
CA LEU A 19 0.29 -25.25 2.97
C LEU A 19 -0.31 -25.51 1.58
N GLU A 20 0.53 -25.59 0.53
CA GLU A 20 0.06 -25.88 -0.83
C GLU A 20 -0.49 -27.30 -0.97
N ARG A 21 0.08 -28.30 -0.33
CA ARG A 21 -0.47 -29.68 -0.29
C ARG A 21 -1.85 -29.70 0.38
N THR A 22 -1.98 -29.05 1.54
CA THR A 22 -3.24 -28.96 2.29
C THR A 22 -4.29 -28.21 1.49
N LYS A 23 -3.93 -27.11 0.86
CA LYS A 23 -4.82 -26.33 -0.02
C LYS A 23 -5.31 -27.15 -1.21
N ALA A 24 -4.42 -27.91 -1.86
CA ALA A 24 -4.81 -28.78 -2.96
C ALA A 24 -5.79 -29.87 -2.51
N ALA A 25 -5.59 -30.47 -1.33
CA ALA A 25 -6.50 -31.47 -0.77
C ALA A 25 -7.88 -30.87 -0.48
N VAL A 26 -7.95 -29.71 0.18
CA VAL A 26 -9.21 -29.00 0.49
C VAL A 26 -9.95 -28.61 -0.79
N LEU A 27 -9.26 -28.11 -1.81
CA LEU A 27 -9.86 -27.78 -3.10
C LEU A 27 -10.41 -29.03 -3.82
N ALA A 28 -9.70 -30.15 -3.77
CA ALA A 28 -10.17 -31.41 -4.33
C ALA A 28 -11.43 -31.92 -3.61
N GLU A 29 -11.49 -31.80 -2.29
CA GLU A 29 -12.69 -32.12 -1.51
C GLU A 29 -13.89 -31.22 -1.88
N CYS A 30 -13.66 -29.93 -2.07
CA CYS A 30 -14.70 -28.98 -2.49
C CYS A 30 -15.19 -29.28 -3.91
N ALA A 31 -14.29 -29.58 -4.86
CA ALA A 31 -14.64 -29.88 -6.26
C ALA A 31 -15.49 -31.16 -6.41
N VAL A 32 -15.27 -32.17 -5.60
CA VAL A 32 -16.09 -33.40 -5.57
C VAL A 32 -17.50 -33.09 -5.09
N ALA A 33 -17.69 -32.06 -4.28
CA ALA A 33 -19.00 -31.65 -3.77
C ALA A 33 -19.88 -30.98 -4.85
N ASP A 34 -19.31 -30.22 -5.77
CA ASP A 34 -20.03 -29.51 -6.83
C ASP A 34 -20.61 -30.45 -7.91
N GLY A 35 -20.13 -31.67 -8.01
CA GLY A 35 -20.58 -32.68 -9.00
C GLY A 35 -21.72 -33.58 -8.56
N ARG A 36 -22.24 -33.51 -7.33
CA ARG A 36 -23.30 -34.39 -6.80
C ARG A 36 -24.35 -33.63 -5.99
N VAL A 37 -25.57 -33.66 -6.46
CA VAL A 37 -26.78 -33.28 -5.72
C VAL A 37 -26.85 -34.10 -4.42
N GLY A 38 -26.66 -33.47 -3.26
CA GLY A 38 -26.93 -34.14 -1.98
C GLY A 38 -25.89 -33.97 -0.85
N ASN A 39 -24.92 -33.07 -0.93
CA ASN A 39 -23.96 -32.85 0.15
C ASN A 39 -24.34 -31.65 1.07
N ALA A 40 -25.41 -31.82 1.83
CA ALA A 40 -25.67 -30.99 3.01
C ALA A 40 -24.59 -31.27 4.07
N GLY A 41 -23.55 -30.45 4.17
CA GLY A 41 -22.56 -30.53 5.27
C GLY A 41 -21.12 -30.22 4.96
N ARG A 42 -20.70 -30.04 3.70
CA ARG A 42 -19.30 -29.63 3.40
C ARG A 42 -19.18 -28.13 3.27
N LEU A 43 -18.14 -27.58 3.91
CA LEU A 43 -17.83 -26.15 3.90
C LEU A 43 -17.18 -25.77 2.54
N PRO A 44 -17.58 -24.68 1.87
CA PRO A 44 -16.87 -24.17 0.71
C PRO A 44 -15.50 -23.63 1.12
N PHE A 45 -14.52 -23.69 0.19
CA PHE A 45 -13.23 -23.05 0.39
C PHE A 45 -13.35 -21.52 0.27
N ILE A 46 -12.76 -20.79 1.22
CA ILE A 46 -12.73 -19.32 1.23
C ILE A 46 -11.29 -18.84 1.33
N ASP A 47 -10.85 -18.08 0.32
CA ASP A 47 -9.53 -17.48 0.27
C ASP A 47 -9.58 -16.05 0.84
N MET A 48 -9.06 -15.87 2.07
CA MET A 48 -8.96 -14.57 2.74
C MET A 48 -7.64 -13.86 2.46
N THR A 49 -6.81 -14.40 1.54
CA THR A 49 -5.52 -13.79 1.15
C THR A 49 -5.62 -12.97 -0.13
N VAL A 50 -6.79 -12.91 -0.75
CA VAL A 50 -7.00 -12.28 -2.06
C VAL A 50 -6.63 -10.80 -2.04
N SER A 51 -5.62 -10.44 -2.84
CA SER A 51 -5.11 -9.06 -2.97
C SER A 51 -5.50 -8.40 -4.31
N SER A 52 -6.31 -9.09 -5.14
CA SER A 52 -6.73 -8.59 -6.45
C SER A 52 -8.23 -8.31 -6.47
N PRO A 53 -8.65 -7.05 -6.64
CA PRO A 53 -10.06 -6.68 -6.77
C PRO A 53 -10.78 -7.39 -7.92
N LEU A 54 -10.07 -7.69 -9.00
CA LEU A 54 -10.62 -8.41 -10.16
C LEU A 54 -11.15 -9.80 -9.78
N ARG A 55 -10.48 -10.48 -8.84
CA ARG A 55 -10.86 -11.84 -8.39
C ARG A 55 -12.07 -11.87 -7.45
N VAL A 56 -12.47 -10.70 -6.93
CA VAL A 56 -13.56 -10.56 -5.95
C VAL A 56 -14.73 -9.71 -6.47
N GLY A 57 -14.87 -9.61 -7.79
CA GLY A 57 -15.99 -8.93 -8.42
C GLY A 57 -15.95 -7.40 -8.34
N LEU A 58 -14.76 -6.82 -8.29
CA LEU A 58 -14.53 -5.37 -8.34
C LEU A 58 -13.71 -4.98 -9.60
N PRO A 59 -14.22 -5.25 -10.82
CA PRO A 59 -13.49 -4.92 -12.04
C PRO A 59 -13.50 -3.42 -12.31
N VAL A 60 -12.49 -2.96 -13.06
CA VAL A 60 -12.51 -1.67 -13.76
C VAL A 60 -13.00 -1.88 -15.19
N ASP A 61 -13.62 -0.87 -15.76
CA ASP A 61 -14.03 -0.91 -17.18
C ASP A 61 -12.79 -0.68 -18.07
N LEU A 62 -12.19 -1.78 -18.51
CA LEU A 62 -11.04 -1.76 -19.40
C LEU A 62 -11.43 -1.48 -20.85
N ASP A 63 -12.63 -1.83 -21.29
CA ASP A 63 -13.03 -1.68 -22.70
C ASP A 63 -13.16 -0.21 -23.07
N ALA A 64 -13.77 0.61 -22.22
CA ALA A 64 -13.85 2.05 -22.43
C ALA A 64 -12.45 2.71 -22.39
N ALA A 65 -11.58 2.26 -21.48
CA ALA A 65 -10.22 2.77 -21.39
C ALA A 65 -9.36 2.39 -22.62
N VAL A 66 -9.53 1.19 -23.16
CA VAL A 66 -8.86 0.74 -24.38
C VAL A 66 -9.30 1.57 -25.59
N GLU A 67 -10.58 1.87 -25.72
CA GLU A 67 -11.10 2.68 -26.82
C GLU A 67 -10.51 4.11 -26.80
N ASP A 68 -10.46 4.74 -25.61
CA ASP A 68 -9.84 6.05 -25.40
C ASP A 68 -8.33 6.06 -25.73
N ALA A 69 -7.63 5.00 -25.35
CA ALA A 69 -6.17 4.91 -25.39
C ALA A 69 -5.61 4.37 -26.72
N ARG A 70 -6.43 3.67 -27.52
CA ARG A 70 -6.01 2.89 -28.70
C ARG A 70 -5.13 3.67 -29.69
N LYS A 71 -5.45 4.94 -29.93
CA LYS A 71 -4.73 5.82 -30.86
C LYS A 71 -3.25 6.01 -30.49
N ASP A 72 -2.93 5.88 -29.20
CA ASP A 72 -1.60 6.15 -28.66
C ASP A 72 -0.75 4.88 -28.50
N PHE A 73 -1.32 3.67 -28.74
CA PHE A 73 -0.60 2.39 -28.52
C PHE A 73 0.62 2.22 -29.45
N GLY A 74 0.61 2.82 -30.63
CA GLY A 74 1.71 2.76 -31.57
C GLY A 74 2.72 3.89 -31.45
N CYS A 75 2.55 4.79 -30.47
CA CYS A 75 3.45 5.90 -30.29
C CYS A 75 4.79 5.43 -29.70
N TRP A 76 5.88 5.90 -30.26
CA TRP A 76 7.23 5.78 -29.72
C TRP A 76 7.73 7.17 -29.33
N ASN A 77 7.69 7.50 -28.08
CA ASN A 77 8.19 8.75 -27.53
C ASN A 77 8.94 8.42 -26.23
N PRO A 78 10.23 8.06 -26.31
CA PRO A 78 11.03 7.75 -25.14
C PRO A 78 11.19 9.00 -24.28
N ASP A 79 10.81 8.90 -23.01
CA ASP A 79 10.95 9.93 -21.98
C ASP A 79 11.27 9.18 -20.67
N ALA A 80 12.42 9.45 -20.10
CA ALA A 80 12.90 8.78 -18.91
C ALA A 80 11.91 8.90 -17.73
N ALA A 81 11.28 10.07 -17.57
CA ALA A 81 10.26 10.28 -16.55
C ALA A 81 8.88 9.69 -16.92
N GLY A 82 8.72 9.17 -18.14
CA GLY A 82 7.45 8.79 -18.73
C GLY A 82 6.74 9.96 -19.44
N TRP A 83 5.79 9.65 -20.30
CA TRP A 83 5.08 10.64 -21.12
C TRP A 83 4.50 11.78 -20.29
N LYS A 84 4.68 13.02 -20.75
CA LYS A 84 4.14 14.20 -20.10
C LYS A 84 2.63 14.09 -19.87
N SER A 85 1.86 13.61 -20.86
CA SER A 85 0.41 13.43 -20.74
C SER A 85 0.02 12.42 -19.66
N ALA A 86 0.80 11.36 -19.45
CA ALA A 86 0.54 10.38 -18.41
C ALA A 86 0.94 10.92 -17.03
N ARG A 87 2.03 11.69 -16.94
CA ARG A 87 2.41 12.41 -15.70
C ARG A 87 1.37 13.47 -15.31
N GLU A 88 0.81 14.19 -16.31
CA GLU A 88 -0.29 15.14 -16.09
C GLU A 88 -1.56 14.45 -15.61
N ALA A 89 -1.86 13.22 -16.08
CA ALA A 89 -2.98 12.44 -15.56
C ALA A 89 -2.77 12.04 -14.06
N VAL A 90 -1.52 11.74 -13.67
CA VAL A 90 -1.18 11.53 -12.26
C VAL A 90 -1.32 12.83 -11.45
N VAL A 91 -0.90 13.96 -11.99
CA VAL A 91 -1.12 15.28 -11.34
C VAL A 91 -2.60 15.53 -11.11
N GLU A 92 -3.44 15.24 -12.13
CA GLU A 92 -4.90 15.38 -12.00
C GLU A 92 -5.47 14.46 -10.92
N TYR A 93 -5.01 13.20 -10.86
CA TYR A 93 -5.37 12.25 -9.81
C TYR A 93 -5.10 12.82 -8.41
N TYR A 94 -3.94 13.46 -8.19
CA TYR A 94 -3.62 14.12 -6.91
C TYR A 94 -4.45 15.38 -6.72
N ARG A 95 -4.69 16.18 -7.76
CA ARG A 95 -5.47 17.43 -7.69
C ARG A 95 -6.90 17.19 -7.25
N GLU A 96 -7.57 16.18 -7.79
CA GLU A 96 -8.92 15.77 -7.38
C GLU A 96 -9.00 15.44 -5.89
N ARG A 97 -7.86 15.05 -5.30
CA ARG A 97 -7.71 14.68 -3.89
C ARG A 97 -7.15 15.81 -3.02
N GLY A 98 -6.94 16.99 -3.61
CA GLY A 98 -6.43 18.18 -2.92
C GLY A 98 -4.91 18.28 -2.88
N GLY A 99 -4.18 17.44 -3.63
CA GLY A 99 -2.74 17.54 -3.83
C GLY A 99 -2.38 18.61 -4.85
N ASN A 100 -1.16 19.14 -4.77
CA ASN A 100 -0.69 20.22 -5.62
C ASN A 100 0.70 19.92 -6.18
N PHE A 101 0.81 18.79 -6.88
CA PHE A 101 2.01 18.40 -7.60
C PHE A 101 2.01 19.00 -9.02
N THR A 102 3.17 19.00 -9.65
CA THR A 102 3.36 19.33 -11.06
C THR A 102 3.91 18.11 -11.81
N ALA A 103 3.83 18.11 -13.15
CA ALA A 103 4.34 17.00 -13.95
C ALA A 103 5.86 16.79 -13.77
N GLY A 104 6.62 17.85 -13.44
CA GLY A 104 8.04 17.76 -13.14
C GLY A 104 8.37 17.01 -11.84
N GLN A 105 7.38 16.83 -10.96
CA GLN A 105 7.49 16.08 -9.69
C GLN A 105 7.01 14.64 -9.80
N ILE A 106 6.66 14.17 -11.00
CA ILE A 106 6.16 12.81 -11.24
C ILE A 106 7.14 12.05 -12.13
N ILE A 107 7.48 10.84 -11.72
CA ILE A 107 8.25 9.87 -12.51
C ILE A 107 7.44 8.58 -12.58
N LEU A 108 7.20 8.08 -13.79
CA LEU A 108 6.46 6.84 -14.00
C LEU A 108 7.41 5.64 -13.92
N THR A 109 6.93 4.55 -13.33
CA THR A 109 7.64 3.27 -13.22
C THR A 109 6.73 2.12 -13.63
N ALA A 110 7.26 0.94 -13.93
CA ALA A 110 6.43 -0.22 -14.22
C ALA A 110 5.73 -0.77 -12.96
N SER A 111 6.18 -0.42 -11.78
CA SER A 111 5.57 -0.80 -10.50
C SER A 111 6.21 -0.03 -9.33
N THR A 112 5.57 -0.01 -8.17
CA THR A 112 6.21 0.48 -6.95
C THR A 112 7.46 -0.32 -6.57
N SER A 113 7.51 -1.62 -6.90
CA SER A 113 8.74 -2.43 -6.70
C SER A 113 9.91 -1.91 -7.54
N GLU A 114 9.66 -1.45 -8.77
CA GLU A 114 10.69 -0.80 -9.58
C GLU A 114 11.03 0.58 -9.00
N ALA A 115 10.05 1.36 -8.56
CA ALA A 115 10.29 2.64 -7.90
C ALA A 115 11.23 2.49 -6.70
N TYR A 116 11.05 1.45 -5.87
CA TYR A 116 12.01 1.14 -4.80
C TYR A 116 13.42 0.88 -5.34
N SER A 117 13.55 0.03 -6.36
CA SER A 117 14.85 -0.30 -6.96
C SER A 117 15.54 0.94 -7.56
N VAL A 118 14.78 1.84 -8.20
CA VAL A 118 15.28 3.12 -8.72
C VAL A 118 15.78 4.02 -7.59
N LEU A 119 14.99 4.17 -6.52
CA LEU A 119 15.39 4.96 -5.36
C LEU A 119 16.63 4.38 -4.68
N PHE A 120 16.71 3.06 -4.53
CA PHE A 120 17.89 2.40 -3.95
C PHE A 120 19.14 2.65 -4.79
N LYS A 121 19.07 2.54 -6.12
CA LYS A 121 20.19 2.84 -7.02
C LYS A 121 20.60 4.31 -7.03
N THR A 122 19.64 5.20 -6.77
CA THR A 122 19.88 6.64 -6.82
C THR A 122 20.53 7.16 -5.53
N PHE A 123 20.15 6.60 -4.37
CA PHE A 123 20.48 7.18 -3.07
C PHE A 123 21.34 6.30 -2.17
N CYS A 124 21.60 5.04 -2.55
CA CYS A 124 22.34 4.11 -1.72
C CYS A 124 23.53 3.50 -2.46
N ASP A 125 24.59 3.28 -1.73
CA ASP A 125 25.72 2.47 -2.14
C ASP A 125 25.60 1.02 -1.57
N PRO A 126 26.25 0.01 -2.18
CA PRO A 126 26.27 -1.34 -1.62
C PRO A 126 26.75 -1.39 -0.16
N GLY A 127 25.93 -1.95 0.73
CA GLY A 127 26.19 -2.02 2.17
C GLY A 127 25.59 -0.87 2.98
N ASP A 128 24.87 0.06 2.33
CA ASP A 128 24.03 1.02 3.03
C ASP A 128 22.77 0.34 3.60
N VAL A 129 22.12 1.03 4.53
CA VAL A 129 20.97 0.52 5.27
C VAL A 129 19.70 1.29 4.91
N ILE A 130 18.59 0.57 4.77
CA ILE A 130 17.24 1.13 4.72
C ILE A 130 16.47 0.76 6.00
N LEU A 131 15.73 1.72 6.55
CA LEU A 131 14.86 1.47 7.70
C LEU A 131 13.49 1.01 7.20
N THR A 132 13.07 -0.19 7.61
CA THR A 132 11.82 -0.83 7.19
C THR A 132 10.89 -1.07 8.38
N PRO A 133 9.55 -1.02 8.19
CA PRO A 133 8.61 -1.28 9.28
C PRO A 133 8.59 -2.75 9.70
N MET A 134 8.47 -3.01 11.00
CA MET A 134 8.21 -4.32 11.58
C MET A 134 7.00 -4.22 12.54
N PRO A 135 5.92 -5.01 12.35
CA PRO A 135 5.73 -5.93 11.21
C PRO A 135 5.72 -5.19 9.87
N GLY A 136 6.03 -5.88 8.78
CA GLY A 136 6.16 -5.27 7.46
C GLY A 136 5.88 -6.21 6.28
N TYR A 137 5.86 -5.65 5.09
CA TYR A 137 5.63 -6.42 3.88
C TYR A 137 6.94 -7.08 3.40
N PRO A 138 7.01 -8.42 3.27
CA PRO A 138 8.26 -9.17 3.10
C PRO A 138 9.01 -8.89 1.78
N LEU A 139 8.40 -8.20 0.81
CA LEU A 139 9.05 -7.87 -0.46
C LEU A 139 10.24 -6.91 -0.29
N LEU A 140 10.21 -6.06 0.73
CA LEU A 140 11.22 -5.00 0.92
C LEU A 140 12.62 -5.59 1.13
N ASP A 141 12.76 -6.62 1.96
CA ASP A 141 14.04 -7.30 2.21
C ASP A 141 14.62 -7.90 0.93
N THR A 142 13.75 -8.50 0.12
CA THR A 142 14.18 -9.07 -1.17
C THR A 142 14.68 -7.98 -2.12
N LEU A 143 13.98 -6.85 -2.21
CA LEU A 143 14.39 -5.73 -3.07
C LEU A 143 15.70 -5.10 -2.60
N ALA A 144 15.86 -4.90 -1.29
CA ALA A 144 17.10 -4.40 -0.69
C ALA A 144 18.27 -5.36 -0.96
N GLN A 145 18.08 -6.63 -0.73
CA GLN A 145 19.10 -7.65 -0.99
C GLN A 145 19.57 -7.67 -2.45
N LEU A 146 18.65 -7.51 -3.42
CA LEU A 146 18.97 -7.45 -4.84
C LEU A 146 19.84 -6.23 -5.21
N GLU A 147 19.79 -5.17 -4.44
CA GLU A 147 20.61 -3.97 -4.59
C GLU A 147 21.82 -3.95 -3.63
N HIS A 148 22.12 -5.07 -2.93
CA HIS A 148 23.18 -5.17 -1.92
C HIS A 148 23.02 -4.22 -0.73
N LEU A 149 21.80 -3.92 -0.34
CA LEU A 149 21.47 -3.12 0.84
C LEU A 149 21.10 -4.01 2.02
N GLU A 150 21.18 -3.46 3.21
CA GLU A 150 20.74 -4.08 4.44
C GLU A 150 19.43 -3.44 4.92
N CYS A 151 18.51 -4.24 5.49
CA CYS A 151 17.32 -3.73 6.17
C CYS A 151 17.58 -3.67 7.68
N ALA A 152 17.23 -2.56 8.31
CA ALA A 152 17.15 -2.44 9.76
C ALA A 152 15.72 -2.09 10.16
N PRO A 153 15.11 -2.82 11.11
CA PRO A 153 13.73 -2.58 11.47
C PRO A 153 13.56 -1.34 12.34
N TYR A 154 12.44 -0.65 12.14
CA TYR A 154 11.78 0.17 13.14
C TYR A 154 10.41 -0.45 13.45
N PHE A 155 9.82 -0.15 14.61
CA PHE A 155 8.67 -0.92 15.08
C PHE A 155 7.34 -0.15 14.98
N LEU A 156 6.29 -0.87 14.59
CA LEU A 156 4.92 -0.48 14.86
C LEU A 156 4.46 -1.27 16.10
N SER A 157 4.27 -0.56 17.20
CA SER A 157 3.90 -1.14 18.48
C SER A 157 2.39 -1.13 18.69
N LEU A 158 1.85 -2.23 19.23
CA LEU A 158 0.44 -2.32 19.62
C LEU A 158 0.21 -1.52 20.90
N LYS A 159 -0.50 -0.41 20.83
CA LYS A 159 -0.80 0.43 22.00
C LYS A 159 -2.28 0.48 22.31
N ARG A 160 -2.56 0.58 23.60
CA ARG A 160 -3.89 0.77 24.15
C ARG A 160 -4.21 2.26 24.18
N GLU A 161 -5.27 2.68 23.51
CA GLU A 161 -5.76 4.05 23.54
C GLU A 161 -7.07 4.18 24.31
N ASN A 162 -7.14 5.18 25.20
CA ASN A 162 -8.41 5.60 25.78
C ASN A 162 -9.12 6.52 24.78
N LYS A 163 -10.31 6.15 24.31
CA LYS A 163 -11.10 7.00 23.41
C LYS A 163 -11.34 8.37 24.02
N LYS A 164 -10.58 9.36 23.62
CA LYS A 164 -11.07 10.74 23.56
C LYS A 164 -12.02 10.75 22.37
N LYS A 165 -13.31 11.12 22.63
CA LYS A 165 -14.41 11.15 21.66
C LYS A 165 -13.95 11.51 20.24
N ILE A 166 -13.73 10.51 19.39
CA ILE A 166 -13.78 10.69 17.95
C ILE A 166 -15.27 10.77 17.62
N PRO A 167 -15.74 11.74 16.82
CA PRO A 167 -17.14 11.79 16.42
C PRO A 167 -17.51 10.47 15.76
N ALA A 168 -18.43 9.76 16.36
CA ALA A 168 -18.80 8.42 15.98
C ALA A 168 -19.32 8.35 14.54
N CYS A 169 -18.73 7.49 13.73
CA CYS A 169 -19.54 6.73 12.78
C CYS A 169 -20.56 5.95 13.62
N ALA A 170 -21.85 6.13 13.34
CA ALA A 170 -22.96 5.68 14.16
C ALA A 170 -22.78 4.20 14.62
N GLY A 171 -22.74 3.97 15.94
CA GLY A 171 -22.76 2.63 16.53
C GLY A 171 -21.61 2.28 17.48
N MET A 172 -20.66 3.18 17.80
CA MET A 172 -19.48 2.85 18.61
C MET A 172 -19.76 3.00 20.10
N THR A 173 -19.66 1.89 20.83
CA THR A 173 -19.68 1.87 22.30
C THR A 173 -18.38 2.42 22.88
N SER A 174 -18.46 3.12 24.01
CA SER A 174 -17.33 3.60 24.81
C SER A 174 -16.47 2.40 25.27
N GLY A 175 -15.26 2.25 24.75
CA GLY A 175 -14.34 1.18 25.10
C GLY A 175 -12.89 1.61 24.88
N VAL A 176 -11.98 0.82 25.40
CA VAL A 176 -10.55 0.92 25.12
C VAL A 176 -10.29 0.20 23.80
N ASP A 177 -9.66 0.87 22.84
CA ASP A 177 -9.25 0.24 21.61
C ASP A 177 -7.74 0.02 21.60
N PHE A 178 -7.32 -1.05 20.95
CA PHE A 178 -5.93 -1.32 20.64
C PHE A 178 -5.69 -0.97 19.17
N ARG A 179 -4.57 -0.32 18.88
CA ARG A 179 -4.12 -0.06 17.53
C ARG A 179 -2.60 -0.09 17.42
N PHE A 180 -2.10 -0.36 16.24
CA PHE A 180 -0.70 -0.19 15.94
C PHE A 180 -0.39 1.30 15.73
N ILE A 181 0.77 1.75 16.23
CA ILE A 181 1.31 3.09 16.03
C ILE A 181 2.80 3.00 15.76
N LEU A 182 3.35 3.97 15.06
CA LEU A 182 4.79 4.10 14.88
C LEU A 182 5.48 4.34 16.23
N ASP A 183 6.39 3.47 16.59
CA ASP A 183 7.27 3.67 17.74
C ASP A 183 8.44 4.56 17.32
N THR A 184 8.28 5.87 17.53
CA THR A 184 9.29 6.86 17.14
C THR A 184 10.61 6.70 17.89
N ASP A 185 10.60 6.11 19.08
CA ASP A 185 11.83 5.85 19.84
C ASP A 185 12.66 4.74 19.19
N SER A 186 12.03 3.83 18.45
CA SER A 186 12.75 2.79 17.70
C SER A 186 13.60 3.36 16.56
N LEU A 187 13.27 4.53 16.03
CA LEU A 187 14.08 5.22 15.01
C LEU A 187 15.44 5.66 15.57
N LEU A 188 15.52 5.94 16.89
CA LEU A 188 16.78 6.39 17.52
C LEU A 188 17.86 5.29 17.56
N ALA A 189 17.47 4.03 17.32
CA ALA A 189 18.39 2.90 17.21
C ALA A 189 18.95 2.69 15.78
N ALA A 190 18.63 3.58 14.85
CA ALA A 190 19.04 3.47 13.45
C ALA A 190 20.58 3.43 13.31
N PRO A 191 21.10 2.54 12.43
CA PRO A 191 22.52 2.52 12.10
C PRO A 191 22.98 3.82 11.41
N GLU A 192 24.24 4.25 11.64
CA GLU A 192 24.85 5.43 10.98
C GLU A 192 24.83 5.39 9.45
N LYS A 193 24.77 4.18 8.87
CA LYS A 193 24.69 3.96 7.41
C LYS A 193 23.27 4.01 6.86
N ALA A 194 22.28 4.34 7.66
CA ALA A 194 20.90 4.45 7.18
C ALA A 194 20.78 5.63 6.20
N LYS A 195 20.20 5.36 5.01
CA LYS A 195 20.02 6.33 3.93
C LYS A 195 18.56 6.63 3.65
N ILE A 196 17.69 5.65 3.89
CA ILE A 196 16.27 5.73 3.58
C ILE A 196 15.47 5.34 4.82
N LEU A 197 14.50 6.17 5.19
CA LEU A 197 13.38 5.78 6.05
C LEU A 197 12.18 5.45 5.15
N LEU A 198 11.69 4.21 5.22
CA LEU A 198 10.57 3.76 4.42
C LEU A 198 9.34 3.63 5.29
N LEU A 199 8.33 4.47 5.05
CA LEU A 199 7.01 4.39 5.68
C LEU A 199 6.01 3.73 4.73
N VAL A 200 4.99 3.08 5.28
CA VAL A 200 3.84 2.54 4.53
C VAL A 200 2.56 3.10 5.15
N SER A 201 1.73 3.80 4.38
CA SER A 201 0.52 4.42 4.91
C SER A 201 -0.62 4.48 3.88
N PRO A 202 -1.76 3.80 4.10
CA PRO A 202 -2.06 2.82 5.14
C PRO A 202 -1.12 1.63 5.16
N HIS A 203 -0.76 1.18 6.35
CA HIS A 203 0.25 0.14 6.54
C HIS A 203 -0.28 -1.26 6.22
N ASN A 204 0.53 -2.04 5.51
CA ASN A 204 0.31 -3.46 5.27
C ASN A 204 1.25 -4.28 6.18
N PRO A 205 0.73 -5.07 7.16
CA PRO A 205 -0.65 -5.56 7.22
C PRO A 205 -1.55 -4.88 8.27
N THR A 206 -1.06 -3.97 9.11
CA THR A 206 -1.76 -3.54 10.34
C THR A 206 -2.91 -2.54 10.10
N GLY A 207 -2.99 -1.94 8.91
CA GLY A 207 -3.97 -0.90 8.61
C GLY A 207 -3.73 0.43 9.35
N HIS A 208 -2.56 0.62 9.96
CA HIS A 208 -2.16 1.89 10.55
C HIS A 208 -2.04 2.98 9.47
N CYS A 209 -2.47 4.19 9.80
CA CYS A 209 -2.27 5.37 8.97
C CYS A 209 -1.47 6.40 9.76
N ILE A 210 -0.42 6.93 9.17
CA ILE A 210 0.50 7.85 9.84
C ILE A 210 -0.22 9.12 10.30
N SER A 211 -0.07 9.45 11.58
CA SER A 211 -0.58 10.68 12.17
C SER A 211 0.32 11.88 11.86
N ARG A 212 -0.17 13.10 12.11
CA ARG A 212 0.63 14.32 11.96
C ARG A 212 1.87 14.30 12.89
N GLU A 213 1.70 13.78 14.09
CA GLU A 213 2.77 13.70 15.10
C GLU A 213 3.87 12.73 14.66
N GLU A 214 3.49 11.54 14.20
CA GLU A 214 4.41 10.53 13.66
C GLU A 214 5.11 11.04 12.39
N TRP A 215 4.36 11.70 11.49
CA TRP A 215 4.92 12.34 10.31
C TRP A 215 6.00 13.36 10.67
N ASN A 216 5.69 14.26 11.60
CA ASN A 216 6.64 15.29 12.01
C ASN A 216 7.89 14.70 12.69
N ALA A 217 7.74 13.58 13.40
CA ALA A 217 8.88 12.86 13.97
C ALA A 217 9.74 12.20 12.88
N ALA A 218 9.13 11.53 11.91
CA ALA A 218 9.82 10.90 10.79
C ALA A 218 10.60 11.93 9.93
N VAL A 219 9.95 13.04 9.59
CA VAL A 219 10.60 14.12 8.81
C VAL A 219 11.80 14.68 9.57
N ARG A 220 11.65 15.05 10.86
CA ARG A 220 12.77 15.56 11.66
C ARG A 220 13.91 14.55 11.75
N PHE A 221 13.58 13.27 11.96
CA PHE A 221 14.57 12.21 11.99
C PHE A 221 15.38 12.14 10.68
N CYS A 222 14.71 12.21 9.52
CA CYS A 222 15.38 12.23 8.22
C CYS A 222 16.25 13.49 8.04
N GLU A 223 15.77 14.67 8.46
CA GLU A 223 16.51 15.91 8.38
C GLU A 223 17.78 15.91 9.24
N GLU A 224 17.69 15.38 10.46
CA GLU A 224 18.81 15.30 11.41
C GLU A 224 19.88 14.28 11.01
N ASN A 225 19.52 13.28 10.18
CA ASN A 225 20.42 12.19 9.78
C ASN A 225 20.78 12.19 8.28
N ASP A 226 20.45 13.27 7.54
CA ASP A 226 20.67 13.40 6.08
C ASP A 226 20.14 12.19 5.29
N MET A 227 18.92 11.79 5.60
CA MET A 227 18.21 10.66 4.97
C MET A 227 17.12 11.15 4.04
N ILE A 228 16.69 10.30 3.10
CA ILE A 228 15.47 10.51 2.35
C ILE A 228 14.30 9.77 3.03
N LEU A 229 13.10 10.33 2.87
CA LEU A 229 11.85 9.72 3.32
C LEU A 229 11.11 9.13 2.12
N VAL A 230 10.84 7.83 2.15
CA VAL A 230 10.00 7.15 1.15
C VAL A 230 8.70 6.73 1.80
N VAL A 231 7.57 7.05 1.19
CA VAL A 231 6.25 6.67 1.69
C VAL A 231 5.51 5.84 0.64
N ASP A 232 5.30 4.58 0.93
CA ASP A 232 4.43 3.74 0.10
C ASP A 232 2.96 4.07 0.43
N GLU A 233 2.30 4.74 -0.50
CA GLU A 233 0.88 5.10 -0.41
C GLU A 233 0.00 4.35 -1.42
N VAL A 234 0.38 3.13 -1.82
CA VAL A 234 -0.46 2.32 -2.73
C VAL A 234 -1.88 2.12 -2.19
N PHE A 235 -2.05 2.15 -0.86
CA PHE A 235 -3.36 2.10 -0.20
C PHE A 235 -3.88 3.48 0.24
N GLY A 236 -3.24 4.58 -0.13
CA GLY A 236 -3.55 5.94 0.31
C GLY A 236 -5.00 6.38 0.07
N ASP A 237 -5.67 5.84 -0.95
CA ASP A 237 -7.07 6.11 -1.24
C ASP A 237 -8.06 5.45 -0.26
N TYR A 238 -7.60 4.48 0.54
CA TYR A 238 -8.45 3.60 1.34
C TYR A 238 -8.42 3.90 2.84
N GLY A 239 -8.28 5.16 3.22
CA GLY A 239 -8.52 5.61 4.60
C GLY A 239 -9.99 5.46 4.98
N PHE A 240 -10.30 4.94 6.18
CA PHE A 240 -11.67 4.58 6.58
C PHE A 240 -12.47 5.75 7.16
N SER A 241 -11.82 6.82 7.52
CA SER A 241 -12.50 8.04 7.98
C SER A 241 -11.95 9.29 7.31
N PRO A 242 -12.72 10.40 7.28
CA PRO A 242 -12.25 11.68 6.72
C PRO A 242 -11.08 12.32 7.48
N GLU A 243 -10.84 11.88 8.72
CA GLU A 243 -9.72 12.35 9.55
C GLU A 243 -8.40 11.70 9.16
N VAL A 244 -8.45 10.52 8.52
CA VAL A 244 -7.26 9.87 7.99
C VAL A 244 -6.74 10.68 6.81
N ARG A 245 -5.53 11.18 6.95
CA ARG A 245 -4.84 12.00 5.96
C ARG A 245 -3.88 11.17 5.13
N ARG A 246 -3.74 11.52 3.86
CA ARG A 246 -2.60 11.06 3.05
C ARG A 246 -1.38 11.84 3.46
N SER A 247 -0.20 11.22 3.47
CA SER A 247 1.00 11.86 4.03
C SER A 247 1.45 13.09 3.23
N TRP A 248 1.25 13.11 1.92
CA TRP A 248 1.55 14.30 1.11
C TRP A 248 0.68 15.52 1.46
N GLU A 249 -0.51 15.34 2.05
CA GLU A 249 -1.32 16.45 2.56
C GLU A 249 -0.61 17.21 3.69
N TYR A 250 0.39 16.60 4.32
CA TYR A 250 1.18 17.23 5.35
C TYR A 250 2.21 18.22 4.78
N VAL A 251 2.59 18.06 3.52
CA VAL A 251 3.49 18.96 2.79
C VAL A 251 2.73 19.96 1.94
N PHE A 252 1.78 19.51 1.15
CA PHE A 252 1.08 20.33 0.14
C PHE A 252 -0.35 20.73 0.53
N GLY A 253 -0.92 20.11 1.58
CA GLY A 253 -2.29 20.37 2.02
C GLY A 253 -2.40 21.68 2.77
N GLY A 254 -2.87 22.77 2.12
CA GLY A 254 -3.37 23.95 2.80
C GLY A 254 -4.58 23.63 3.69
N LYS A 255 -4.92 24.50 4.67
CA LYS A 255 -6.17 24.38 5.43
C LYS A 255 -7.32 24.21 4.43
N ARG A 256 -7.99 23.06 4.44
CA ARG A 256 -9.27 22.92 3.74
C ARG A 256 -10.22 23.95 4.30
N ASP A 257 -10.41 25.06 3.59
CA ASP A 257 -11.50 25.97 3.89
C ASP A 257 -12.79 25.19 3.60
N SER A 258 -13.54 24.89 4.65
CA SER A 258 -14.81 24.16 4.58
C SER A 258 -15.89 24.90 3.75
N ARG A 259 -15.55 26.07 3.19
CA ARG A 259 -16.40 26.92 2.37
C ARG A 259 -16.24 26.70 0.86
N LEU A 260 -15.25 25.91 0.41
CA LEU A 260 -15.04 25.62 -1.02
C LEU A 260 -15.83 24.39 -1.50
N ARG A 261 -17.11 24.31 -1.12
CA ARG A 261 -18.13 23.57 -1.88
C ARG A 261 -18.84 24.56 -2.79
N GLY A 262 -18.31 24.76 -3.98
CA GLY A 262 -18.96 25.60 -4.98
C GLY A 262 -17.94 26.45 -5.71
N ASN A 263 -17.79 26.18 -6.99
CA ASN A 263 -17.25 27.01 -8.06
C ASN A 263 -16.70 28.38 -7.62
N ASP A 264 -15.48 28.43 -7.14
CA ASP A 264 -14.69 29.65 -7.15
C ASP A 264 -13.21 29.30 -7.33
N CYS A 265 -12.86 29.00 -8.58
CA CYS A 265 -11.51 29.10 -9.11
C CYS A 265 -11.22 30.58 -9.42
N GLY A 266 -11.21 31.40 -8.38
CA GLY A 266 -10.82 32.80 -8.46
C GLY A 266 -9.40 33.04 -7.95
N ARG A 267 -8.43 32.24 -8.42
CA ARG A 267 -7.02 32.63 -8.54
C ARG A 267 -6.62 32.39 -9.97
N GLU A 268 -6.48 33.49 -10.68
CA GLU A 268 -5.94 33.51 -12.03
C GLU A 268 -4.71 32.61 -12.10
N SER A 269 -4.79 31.65 -13.00
CA SER A 269 -3.74 30.71 -13.32
C SER A 269 -2.47 31.46 -13.73
N LEU A 270 -1.42 31.34 -12.94
CA LEU A 270 -0.03 31.62 -13.39
C LEU A 270 0.41 30.62 -14.48
N TRP A 271 -0.54 30.11 -15.27
CA TRP A 271 -0.34 29.04 -16.25
C TRP A 271 0.10 29.54 -17.63
N ASP A 272 0.20 30.84 -17.84
CA ASP A 272 0.57 31.44 -19.13
C ASP A 272 1.83 32.29 -19.07
N ALA A 273 3.02 31.66 -18.97
CA ALA A 273 4.24 32.27 -19.49
C ALA A 273 5.40 31.26 -19.52
N GLY A 274 5.63 30.64 -20.67
CA GLY A 274 6.93 30.04 -21.02
C GLY A 274 7.10 28.58 -20.55
N GLY A 275 7.21 27.68 -21.48
CA GLY A 275 7.28 26.22 -21.41
C GLY A 275 8.35 25.58 -20.51
N GLY A 276 8.42 25.94 -19.26
CA GLY A 276 9.17 25.27 -18.22
C GLY A 276 8.24 24.57 -17.26
N ASP A 277 8.55 23.34 -16.85
CA ASP A 277 7.84 22.62 -15.80
C ASP A 277 7.97 23.41 -14.48
N PHE A 278 6.99 24.25 -14.16
CA PHE A 278 6.95 24.95 -12.88
C PHE A 278 6.88 23.94 -11.75
N ILE A 279 7.80 24.07 -10.78
CA ILE A 279 7.87 23.22 -9.61
C ILE A 279 7.20 23.97 -8.46
N ASN A 280 6.16 23.36 -7.89
CA ASN A 280 5.48 23.92 -6.72
C ASN A 280 6.10 23.37 -5.43
N LEU A 281 7.08 24.08 -4.90
CA LEU A 281 7.73 23.76 -3.64
C LEU A 281 7.31 24.76 -2.57
N PRO A 282 6.76 24.31 -1.41
CA PRO A 282 6.51 25.20 -0.28
C PRO A 282 7.81 25.83 0.21
N GLU A 283 7.80 27.13 0.50
CA GLU A 283 8.99 27.86 0.99
C GLU A 283 9.49 27.33 2.33
N ASP A 284 8.56 26.93 3.22
CA ASP A 284 8.84 26.37 4.53
C ASP A 284 8.66 24.83 4.54
N GLY A 285 8.97 24.15 3.45
CA GLY A 285 8.87 22.71 3.32
C GLY A 285 9.95 21.94 4.08
N PRO A 286 9.83 20.59 4.15
CA PRO A 286 10.85 19.73 4.72
C PRO A 286 12.24 19.95 4.08
N LYS A 287 13.31 19.76 4.87
CA LYS A 287 14.69 19.88 4.37
C LYS A 287 15.22 18.56 3.77
N CYS A 288 14.53 17.45 4.01
CA CYS A 288 14.86 16.16 3.41
C CYS A 288 14.01 15.91 2.15
N PRO A 289 14.54 15.19 1.13
CA PRO A 289 13.74 14.73 0.01
C PRO A 289 12.69 13.71 0.46
N ILE A 290 11.50 13.76 -0.15
CA ILE A 290 10.36 12.88 0.17
C ILE A 290 9.78 12.31 -1.11
N PHE A 291 9.55 11.00 -1.14
CA PHE A 291 8.99 10.28 -2.28
C PHE A 291 7.71 9.57 -1.87
N TRP A 292 6.63 9.75 -2.62
CA TRP A 292 5.37 9.04 -2.46
C TRP A 292 5.18 8.06 -3.62
N LEU A 293 5.07 6.77 -3.28
CA LEU A 293 4.90 5.70 -4.26
C LEU A 293 3.44 5.32 -4.38
N ASN A 294 2.93 5.20 -5.60
CA ASN A 294 1.59 4.71 -5.86
C ASN A 294 1.52 4.07 -7.27
N GLY A 295 0.34 3.57 -7.67
CA GLY A 295 0.19 2.95 -8.99
C GLY A 295 -1.20 2.41 -9.28
N LEU A 296 -1.42 2.04 -10.54
CA LEU A 296 -2.72 1.56 -11.04
C LEU A 296 -3.18 0.27 -10.35
N SER A 297 -2.27 -0.51 -9.79
CA SER A 297 -2.59 -1.79 -9.12
C SER A 297 -3.65 -1.63 -8.04
N LYS A 298 -3.61 -0.52 -7.31
CA LYS A 298 -4.52 -0.24 -6.20
C LYS A 298 -5.44 0.92 -6.51
N ALA A 299 -4.94 2.01 -7.11
CA ALA A 299 -5.74 3.19 -7.44
C ALA A 299 -6.94 2.88 -8.36
N VAL A 300 -6.79 1.92 -9.29
CA VAL A 300 -7.86 1.49 -10.22
C VAL A 300 -7.94 -0.04 -10.37
N GLY A 301 -7.34 -0.81 -9.48
CA GLY A 301 -7.43 -2.28 -9.47
C GLY A 301 -6.85 -2.97 -10.71
N SER A 302 -5.84 -2.38 -11.34
CA SER A 302 -5.28 -2.87 -12.61
C SER A 302 -3.80 -3.27 -12.51
N PRO A 303 -3.45 -4.29 -11.69
CA PRO A 303 -2.06 -4.71 -11.50
C PRO A 303 -1.41 -5.28 -12.77
N GLN A 304 -2.21 -5.78 -13.71
CA GLN A 304 -1.75 -6.36 -14.97
C GLN A 304 -1.17 -5.32 -15.94
N LEU A 305 -1.52 -4.03 -15.77
CA LEU A 305 -1.03 -2.97 -16.67
C LEU A 305 0.41 -2.54 -16.37
N LYS A 306 0.92 -2.88 -15.19
CA LYS A 306 2.30 -2.58 -14.79
C LYS A 306 2.66 -1.11 -15.01
N LEU A 307 1.94 -0.22 -14.31
CA LEU A 307 2.26 1.20 -14.19
C LEU A 307 2.09 1.66 -12.75
N GLY A 308 3.18 2.18 -12.20
CA GLY A 308 3.28 2.91 -10.96
C GLY A 308 3.88 4.28 -11.19
N TRP A 309 4.07 5.03 -10.14
CA TRP A 309 4.75 6.32 -10.18
C TRP A 309 5.36 6.67 -8.82
N MET A 310 6.35 7.55 -8.88
CA MET A 310 6.86 8.32 -7.76
C MET A 310 6.39 9.76 -7.93
N ALA A 311 5.72 10.31 -6.92
CA ALA A 311 5.57 11.75 -6.77
C ALA A 311 6.61 12.20 -5.75
N PHE A 312 7.34 13.29 -5.98
CA PHE A 312 8.40 13.67 -5.06
C PHE A 312 8.46 15.15 -4.74
N TYR A 313 9.01 15.41 -3.57
CA TYR A 313 9.41 16.70 -3.07
C TYR A 313 10.91 16.68 -2.75
N ALA A 314 11.59 17.75 -3.08
CA ALA A 314 12.95 17.99 -2.59
C ALA A 314 13.13 19.48 -2.31
N PRO A 315 14.06 19.87 -1.43
CA PRO A 315 14.47 21.25 -1.29
C PRO A 315 14.86 21.86 -2.64
N ARG A 316 14.54 23.14 -2.86
CA ARG A 316 14.70 23.82 -4.16
C ARG A 316 16.09 23.68 -4.75
N GLU A 317 17.11 23.76 -3.89
CA GLU A 317 18.54 23.67 -4.28
C GLU A 317 18.97 22.27 -4.71
N ARG A 318 18.25 21.21 -4.32
CA ARG A 318 18.53 19.80 -4.65
C ARG A 318 17.60 19.23 -5.70
N PHE A 319 16.52 19.92 -6.03
CA PHE A 319 15.43 19.36 -6.83
C PHE A 319 15.90 18.90 -8.22
N GLU A 320 16.60 19.77 -8.96
CA GLU A 320 17.06 19.45 -10.32
C GLU A 320 18.13 18.36 -10.34
N GLU A 321 19.02 18.33 -9.35
CA GLU A 321 20.02 17.28 -9.20
C GLU A 321 19.35 15.91 -8.98
N ILE A 322 18.41 15.85 -8.04
CA ILE A 322 17.67 14.62 -7.72
C ILE A 322 16.86 14.15 -8.93
N ARG A 323 16.15 15.07 -9.58
CA ARG A 323 15.40 14.76 -10.78
C ARG A 323 16.27 14.15 -11.88
N ALA A 324 17.40 14.80 -12.18
CA ALA A 324 18.34 14.34 -13.17
C ALA A 324 18.93 12.96 -12.85
N ALA A 325 19.22 12.68 -11.58
CA ALA A 325 19.71 11.38 -11.14
C ALA A 325 18.66 10.27 -11.31
N LEU A 326 17.39 10.54 -10.98
CA LEU A 326 16.30 9.61 -11.19
C LEU A 326 16.06 9.33 -12.68
N GLU A 327 16.01 10.39 -13.49
CA GLU A 327 15.84 10.27 -14.94
C GLU A 327 17.03 9.50 -15.58
N PHE A 328 18.25 9.66 -15.09
CA PHE A 328 19.40 8.89 -15.55
C PHE A 328 19.23 7.37 -15.29
N VAL A 329 18.73 6.99 -14.12
CA VAL A 329 18.47 5.59 -13.80
C VAL A 329 17.32 5.05 -14.64
N GLU A 330 16.23 5.79 -14.79
CA GLU A 330 15.05 5.38 -15.57
C GLU A 330 15.34 5.29 -17.07
N ASP A 331 16.20 6.16 -17.61
CA ASP A 331 16.60 6.14 -19.03
C ASP A 331 17.31 4.82 -19.39
N ALA A 332 17.99 4.20 -18.44
CA ALA A 332 18.63 2.90 -18.64
C ALA A 332 17.63 1.76 -18.90
N TYR A 333 16.39 1.89 -18.44
CA TYR A 333 15.37 0.85 -18.52
C TYR A 333 14.23 1.19 -19.48
N LEU A 334 13.73 2.44 -19.47
CA LEU A 334 12.55 2.91 -20.23
C LEU A 334 11.38 1.93 -20.07
N SER A 335 11.13 1.50 -18.84
CA SER A 335 10.35 0.31 -18.50
C SER A 335 8.85 0.42 -18.79
N VAL A 336 8.29 1.65 -18.79
CA VAL A 336 6.84 1.84 -18.93
C VAL A 336 6.44 1.88 -20.39
N SER A 337 5.74 0.84 -20.85
CA SER A 337 5.31 0.74 -22.25
C SER A 337 4.27 1.81 -22.64
N ALA A 338 4.26 2.19 -23.92
CA ALA A 338 3.28 3.13 -24.48
C ALA A 338 1.81 2.72 -24.19
N PRO A 339 1.40 1.45 -24.39
CA PRO A 339 0.05 1.04 -24.04
C PRO A 339 -0.28 1.21 -22.53
N ALA A 340 0.68 0.95 -21.63
CA ALA A 340 0.44 1.12 -20.21
C ALA A 340 0.24 2.60 -19.84
N GLN A 341 1.04 3.50 -20.41
CA GLN A 341 0.92 4.94 -20.19
C GLN A 341 -0.40 5.48 -20.75
N ALA A 342 -0.79 5.09 -21.97
CA ALA A 342 -2.05 5.50 -22.57
C ALA A 342 -3.27 5.00 -21.78
N LEU A 343 -3.27 3.70 -21.39
CA LEU A 343 -4.33 3.12 -20.56
C LEU A 343 -4.37 3.74 -19.17
N GLY A 344 -3.22 3.99 -18.55
CA GLY A 344 -3.13 4.65 -17.26
C GLY A 344 -3.77 6.04 -17.29
N THR A 345 -3.49 6.82 -18.32
CA THR A 345 -4.10 8.14 -18.54
C THR A 345 -5.63 8.06 -18.64
N ALA A 346 -6.16 7.07 -19.35
CA ALA A 346 -7.60 6.88 -19.47
C ALA A 346 -8.24 6.41 -18.15
N LEU A 347 -7.64 5.45 -17.46
CA LEU A 347 -8.19 4.84 -16.26
C LEU A 347 -8.18 5.77 -15.05
N LEU A 348 -7.16 6.62 -14.88
CA LEU A 348 -7.07 7.55 -13.76
C LEU A 348 -8.22 8.54 -13.71
N LYS A 349 -8.83 8.88 -14.86
CA LYS A 349 -10.06 9.70 -14.92
C LYS A 349 -11.24 9.11 -14.14
N HIS A 350 -11.23 7.81 -13.90
CA HIS A 350 -12.31 7.07 -13.21
C HIS A 350 -11.90 6.58 -11.82
N SER A 351 -10.72 6.98 -11.33
CA SER A 351 -10.15 6.50 -10.06
C SER A 351 -11.05 6.77 -8.86
N ALA A 352 -11.68 7.94 -8.76
CA ALA A 352 -12.56 8.29 -7.64
C ALA A 352 -13.81 7.40 -7.55
N ALA A 353 -14.41 7.04 -8.69
CA ALA A 353 -15.56 6.13 -8.71
C ALA A 353 -15.14 4.70 -8.34
N TYR A 354 -13.95 4.27 -8.77
CA TYR A 354 -13.39 2.98 -8.40
C TYR A 354 -13.07 2.91 -6.91
N GLU A 355 -12.37 3.91 -6.38
CA GLU A 355 -12.07 4.08 -4.95
C GLU A 355 -13.33 3.92 -4.09
N SER A 356 -14.39 4.64 -4.44
CA SER A 356 -15.66 4.63 -3.69
C SER A 356 -16.28 3.21 -3.61
N ARG A 357 -16.25 2.44 -4.70
CA ARG A 357 -16.77 1.06 -4.72
C ARG A 357 -15.94 0.12 -3.84
N VAL A 358 -14.62 0.20 -3.98
CA VAL A 358 -13.70 -0.65 -3.17
C VAL A 358 -13.82 -0.28 -1.69
N LYS A 359 -13.78 1.01 -1.38
CA LYS A 359 -13.90 1.51 0.01
C LYS A 359 -15.20 1.08 0.67
N GLY A 360 -16.32 1.08 -0.06
CA GLY A 360 -17.60 0.56 0.45
C GLY A 360 -17.50 -0.91 0.87
N ARG A 361 -16.84 -1.75 0.05
CA ARG A 361 -16.58 -3.16 0.36
C ARG A 361 -15.70 -3.33 1.60
N LEU A 362 -14.60 -2.59 1.66
CA LEU A 362 -13.64 -2.65 2.79
C LEU A 362 -14.31 -2.28 4.11
N LEU A 363 -15.09 -1.19 4.13
CA LEU A 363 -15.80 -0.73 5.33
C LEU A 363 -16.85 -1.75 5.80
N GLN A 364 -17.61 -2.36 4.88
CA GLN A 364 -18.59 -3.39 5.20
C GLN A 364 -17.92 -4.62 5.84
N ASN A 365 -16.83 -5.08 5.26
CA ASN A 365 -16.10 -6.24 5.78
C ASN A 365 -15.37 -5.91 7.10
N TRP A 366 -14.81 -4.72 7.21
CA TRP A 366 -14.21 -4.24 8.47
C TRP A 366 -15.24 -4.21 9.61
N GLN A 367 -16.44 -3.71 9.35
CA GLN A 367 -17.51 -3.71 10.35
C GLN A 367 -17.87 -5.13 10.79
N THR A 368 -18.00 -6.07 9.85
CA THR A 368 -18.25 -7.49 10.14
C THR A 368 -17.17 -8.09 11.05
N LEU A 369 -15.90 -7.77 10.78
CA LEU A 369 -14.77 -8.28 11.54
C LEU A 369 -14.75 -7.71 12.97
N ARG A 370 -14.98 -6.40 13.12
CA ARG A 370 -15.04 -5.73 14.44
C ARG A 370 -16.17 -6.24 15.33
N GLU A 371 -17.32 -6.57 14.75
CA GLU A 371 -18.45 -7.15 15.50
C GLU A 371 -18.12 -8.56 16.01
N ALA A 372 -17.29 -9.30 15.27
CA ALA A 372 -16.89 -10.65 15.64
C ALA A 372 -15.76 -10.69 16.67
N PHE A 373 -14.79 -9.77 16.60
CA PHE A 373 -13.57 -9.80 17.44
C PHE A 373 -13.38 -8.51 18.23
N PRO A 374 -13.19 -8.58 19.58
CA PRO A 374 -12.78 -7.44 20.39
C PRO A 374 -11.44 -6.86 19.91
N SER A 375 -11.23 -5.54 20.12
CA SER A 375 -10.04 -4.83 19.64
C SER A 375 -8.71 -5.36 20.17
N LYS A 376 -8.70 -6.06 21.32
CA LYS A 376 -7.49 -6.73 21.82
C LYS A 376 -7.02 -7.90 20.95
N TYR A 377 -7.93 -8.50 20.16
CA TYR A 377 -7.64 -9.59 19.22
C TYR A 377 -7.60 -9.10 17.77
N CYS A 378 -8.39 -8.07 17.45
CA CYS A 378 -8.43 -7.44 16.15
C CYS A 378 -8.25 -5.92 16.33
N PRO A 379 -7.00 -5.42 16.29
CA PRO A 379 -6.70 -4.01 16.48
C PRO A 379 -7.41 -3.10 15.48
N GLU A 380 -7.59 -1.84 15.82
CA GLU A 380 -8.25 -0.84 14.97
C GLU A 380 -7.51 -0.66 13.66
N VAL A 381 -8.22 -0.84 12.54
CA VAL A 381 -7.75 -0.57 11.18
C VAL A 381 -8.22 0.82 10.78
N LEU A 382 -7.30 1.70 10.44
CA LEU A 382 -7.58 3.06 10.00
C LEU A 382 -7.72 3.17 8.48
N GLY A 383 -7.19 2.19 7.74
CA GLY A 383 -7.26 2.15 6.28
C GLY A 383 -6.55 0.94 5.68
N GLY A 384 -6.51 0.89 4.34
CA GLY A 384 -5.89 -0.21 3.61
C GLY A 384 -6.82 -1.37 3.29
N TRP A 385 -6.24 -2.48 2.83
CA TRP A 385 -7.00 -3.65 2.37
C TRP A 385 -6.90 -4.85 3.30
N TYR A 386 -6.14 -4.73 4.38
CA TYR A 386 -5.83 -5.83 5.29
C TYR A 386 -6.24 -5.51 6.71
N ALA A 387 -6.48 -6.56 7.46
CA ALA A 387 -6.64 -6.53 8.90
C ALA A 387 -5.87 -7.71 9.50
N VAL A 388 -5.48 -7.57 10.77
CA VAL A 388 -4.79 -8.60 11.52
C VAL A 388 -5.68 -9.09 12.65
N VAL A 389 -5.64 -10.40 12.92
CA VAL A 389 -6.42 -11.02 14.00
C VAL A 389 -5.51 -11.97 14.77
N ARG A 390 -5.50 -11.88 16.09
CA ARG A 390 -4.77 -12.80 16.96
C ARG A 390 -5.71 -13.90 17.44
N LEU A 391 -5.43 -15.14 17.06
CA LEU A 391 -6.33 -16.27 17.32
C LEU A 391 -5.68 -17.43 18.08
N GLY A 392 -4.35 -17.46 18.22
CA GLY A 392 -3.63 -18.58 18.80
C GLY A 392 -2.24 -18.21 19.27
N GLU A 393 -1.41 -19.22 19.48
CA GLU A 393 -0.01 -19.09 19.93
C GLU A 393 1.02 -19.46 18.86
N ASP A 394 0.64 -20.22 17.82
CA ASP A 394 1.51 -20.65 16.72
C ASP A 394 0.87 -20.32 15.37
N ASP A 395 1.52 -19.49 14.57
CA ASP A 395 1.01 -19.00 13.29
C ASP A 395 0.91 -20.10 12.23
N GLU A 396 1.87 -21.03 12.20
CA GLU A 396 1.90 -22.12 11.20
C GLU A 396 0.78 -23.10 11.49
N GLU A 397 0.68 -23.57 12.75
CA GLU A 397 -0.36 -24.50 13.17
C GLU A 397 -1.75 -23.88 12.97
N LEU A 398 -1.93 -22.63 13.39
CA LEU A 398 -3.19 -21.90 13.25
C LEU A 398 -3.63 -21.78 11.79
N THR A 399 -2.70 -21.42 10.89
CA THR A 399 -2.99 -21.29 9.46
C THR A 399 -3.40 -22.62 8.85
N LEU A 400 -2.68 -23.71 9.17
CA LEU A 400 -2.99 -25.04 8.69
C LEU A 400 -4.31 -25.57 9.25
N ARG A 401 -4.64 -25.32 10.52
CA ARG A 401 -5.91 -25.71 11.13
C ARG A 401 -7.09 -24.95 10.51
N LEU A 402 -6.98 -23.63 10.32
CA LEU A 402 -8.02 -22.84 9.63
C LEU A 402 -8.27 -23.38 8.22
N LEU A 403 -7.23 -23.71 7.50
CA LEU A 403 -7.38 -24.28 6.15
C LEU A 403 -7.98 -25.68 6.18
N LYS A 404 -7.52 -26.58 7.03
CA LYS A 404 -7.87 -28.00 7.08
C LYS A 404 -9.26 -28.24 7.68
N GLU A 405 -9.55 -27.57 8.81
CA GLU A 405 -10.77 -27.81 9.59
C GLU A 405 -11.92 -26.87 9.19
N LYS A 406 -11.56 -25.65 8.74
CA LYS A 406 -12.54 -24.58 8.47
C LYS A 406 -12.64 -24.21 6.99
N HIS A 407 -11.75 -24.74 6.13
CA HIS A 407 -11.63 -24.40 4.71
C HIS A 407 -11.44 -22.89 4.46
N VAL A 408 -10.75 -22.21 5.37
CA VAL A 408 -10.41 -20.79 5.29
C VAL A 408 -8.90 -20.63 5.16
N LEU A 409 -8.45 -20.05 4.05
CA LEU A 409 -7.05 -19.71 3.83
C LEU A 409 -6.77 -18.29 4.33
N VAL A 410 -5.78 -18.14 5.21
CA VAL A 410 -5.26 -16.88 5.73
C VAL A 410 -3.76 -16.79 5.52
N GLN A 411 -3.16 -15.61 5.70
CA GLN A 411 -1.70 -15.47 5.75
C GLN A 411 -1.24 -15.53 7.22
N PRO A 412 -0.21 -16.32 7.55
CA PRO A 412 0.37 -16.34 8.90
C PRO A 412 1.10 -15.05 9.21
N GLY A 413 1.12 -14.66 10.48
CA GLY A 413 1.74 -13.41 10.95
C GLY A 413 3.25 -13.38 10.73
N PHE A 414 3.93 -14.50 10.86
CA PHE A 414 5.38 -14.57 10.68
C PHE A 414 5.85 -14.12 9.28
N PHE A 415 4.98 -14.17 8.25
CA PHE A 415 5.29 -13.60 6.93
C PHE A 415 5.51 -12.09 6.95
N PHE A 416 5.03 -11.44 7.96
CA PHE A 416 5.09 -10.00 8.13
C PHE A 416 6.00 -9.61 9.30
N ASP A 417 6.77 -10.56 9.83
CA ASP A 417 7.71 -10.34 10.94
C ASP A 417 7.05 -9.74 12.18
N PHE A 418 5.88 -10.29 12.59
CA PHE A 418 5.33 -9.98 13.90
C PHE A 418 6.25 -10.52 14.99
N ASP A 419 6.47 -9.71 16.03
CA ASP A 419 7.30 -10.05 17.21
C ASP A 419 6.65 -11.07 18.15
N GLU A 420 5.34 -11.27 18.04
CA GLU A 420 4.57 -12.26 18.79
C GLU A 420 3.80 -13.16 17.84
N ASP A 421 3.76 -14.46 18.16
CA ASP A 421 2.99 -15.46 17.42
C ASP A 421 1.46 -15.32 17.61
N GLY A 422 0.72 -16.07 16.80
CA GLY A 422 -0.73 -16.18 16.86
C GLY A 422 -1.48 -15.18 16.01
N TRP A 423 -0.77 -14.38 15.22
CA TRP A 423 -1.36 -13.46 14.27
C TRP A 423 -1.70 -14.11 12.94
N VAL A 424 -2.83 -13.76 12.38
CA VAL A 424 -3.18 -14.02 10.98
C VAL A 424 -3.54 -12.72 10.28
N VAL A 425 -3.16 -12.63 9.00
CA VAL A 425 -3.46 -11.49 8.15
C VAL A 425 -4.53 -11.88 7.14
N ILE A 426 -5.55 -11.06 7.03
CA ILE A 426 -6.70 -11.29 6.15
C ILE A 426 -6.99 -10.08 5.27
N SER A 427 -7.45 -10.36 4.05
CA SER A 427 -7.90 -9.32 3.11
C SER A 427 -9.35 -8.92 3.38
N LEU A 428 -9.60 -7.63 3.45
CA LEU A 428 -10.94 -7.04 3.55
C LEU A 428 -11.65 -6.94 2.18
N LEU A 429 -11.02 -7.39 1.10
CA LEU A 429 -11.59 -7.30 -0.26
C LEU A 429 -12.62 -8.37 -0.57
N GLN A 430 -12.62 -9.49 0.13
CA GLN A 430 -13.47 -10.65 -0.18
C GLN A 430 -14.95 -10.25 -0.29
N GLU A 431 -15.71 -11.01 -1.07
CA GLU A 431 -17.15 -10.81 -1.21
C GLU A 431 -17.83 -10.89 0.18
N PRO A 432 -18.77 -9.96 0.53
CA PRO A 432 -19.25 -9.80 1.91
C PRO A 432 -19.89 -11.04 2.53
N ALA A 433 -20.62 -11.85 1.74
CA ALA A 433 -21.24 -13.07 2.28
C ALA A 433 -20.18 -14.13 2.59
N LEU A 434 -19.17 -14.30 1.71
CA LEU A 434 -18.03 -15.19 1.94
C LEU A 434 -17.17 -14.69 3.09
N PHE A 435 -16.93 -13.38 3.17
CA PHE A 435 -16.18 -12.76 4.27
C PHE A 435 -16.85 -13.05 5.62
N LYS A 436 -18.15 -12.82 5.73
CA LYS A 436 -18.93 -13.09 6.94
C LYS A 436 -18.87 -14.55 7.36
N ASP A 437 -18.97 -15.47 6.41
CA ASP A 437 -18.87 -16.92 6.65
C ASP A 437 -17.46 -17.29 7.14
N ALA A 438 -16.40 -16.78 6.49
CA ALA A 438 -15.02 -17.00 6.93
C ALA A 438 -14.78 -16.49 8.36
N VAL A 439 -15.24 -15.28 8.68
CA VAL A 439 -15.11 -14.68 10.02
C VAL A 439 -15.82 -15.53 11.08
N ALA A 440 -17.03 -16.06 10.78
CA ALA A 440 -17.75 -16.94 11.70
C ALA A 440 -16.99 -18.26 11.95
N ARG A 441 -16.37 -18.83 10.91
CA ARG A 441 -15.55 -20.05 11.02
C ARG A 441 -14.26 -19.80 11.82
N MET A 442 -13.58 -18.67 11.57
CA MET A 442 -12.41 -18.24 12.34
C MET A 442 -12.75 -18.08 13.83
N ARG A 443 -13.89 -17.43 14.13
CA ARG A 443 -14.39 -17.27 15.50
C ARG A 443 -14.62 -18.62 16.18
N SER A 444 -15.23 -19.56 15.49
CA SER A 444 -15.51 -20.90 16.05
C SER A 444 -14.24 -21.70 16.38
N LEU A 445 -13.10 -21.38 15.78
CA LEU A 445 -11.82 -21.99 16.13
C LEU A 445 -11.21 -21.33 17.37
N ALA A 446 -11.38 -20.01 17.54
CA ALA A 446 -10.87 -19.27 18.70
C ALA A 446 -11.64 -19.60 20.00
N ASP A 447 -12.87 -20.08 19.91
CA ASP A 447 -13.72 -20.46 21.05
C ASP A 447 -13.56 -21.96 21.41
N SER A 448 -12.79 -22.77 20.65
CA SER A 448 -12.51 -24.20 20.86
C SER A 448 -11.17 -24.43 21.54
#